data_4a369b2dd5462676004b732371f91317
#
_entry.id   4a369b2dd5462676004b732371f91317
#
_cell.length_a   1.000
_cell.length_b   1.000
_cell.length_c   1.000
_cell.angle_alpha   90.00
_cell.angle_beta   90.00
_cell.angle_gamma   90.00
#
_symmetry.space_group_name_H-M   'P 1'
#
loop_
_entity.id
_entity.type
_entity.pdbx_description
1 polymer ?
#
loop_
_entity_poly.entity_id
_entity_poly.type
_entity_poly.pdbx_seq_one_letter_code
_entity_poly.pdbx_strand_id
1 'polypeptide(L)'
;YSEGIEYLCSSGVIQTDADLYYWLKREMRFGFISNETTIALRAHQAMLKNDLVALKYWNSWLSATRETEEVRLASWQMGQSLMRLWAQLDDQQLWQSQSINQILPTAKENAEGQGCNYAIAFGIVAANLEIDAINTVLGYTHSWVSNLVSAAVRSVPFGQTAGQQVIYRLNADILQSSQLALDRLDSELEWCGWGASLASANHETQYSRLFRS
;
A
#
# COMPACT_ATOMS: atom_id res chain seq x y z
N TYR A 1 9.00 1.67 5.18
CA TYR A 1 7.88 2.52 5.61
C TYR A 1 7.12 1.81 6.72
N SER A 2 6.74 2.54 7.78
CA SER A 2 6.17 1.93 8.98
C SER A 2 4.65 2.15 9.12
N GLU A 3 4.07 3.08 8.37
CA GLU A 3 2.65 3.45 8.46
C GLU A 3 2.13 3.62 9.90
N GLY A 4 2.96 4.20 10.79
CA GLY A 4 2.63 4.39 12.20
C GLY A 4 2.90 3.17 13.11
N ILE A 5 3.34 2.01 12.58
CA ILE A 5 3.69 0.83 13.40
C ILE A 5 4.78 1.16 14.42
N GLU A 6 5.77 1.94 14.04
CA GLU A 6 6.85 2.35 14.95
C GLU A 6 6.30 3.12 16.15
N TYR A 7 5.36 4.04 15.92
CA TYR A 7 4.68 4.75 17.00
C TYR A 7 3.84 3.80 17.89
N LEU A 8 3.08 2.87 17.29
CA LEU A 8 2.28 1.91 18.04
C LEU A 8 3.15 1.00 18.91
N CYS A 9 4.35 0.64 18.43
CA CYS A 9 5.33 -0.11 19.22
C CYS A 9 5.91 0.75 20.36
N SER A 10 6.34 1.97 20.08
CA SER A 10 6.96 2.85 21.07
C SER A 10 5.99 3.34 22.16
N SER A 11 4.70 3.49 21.81
CA SER A 11 3.63 3.85 22.75
C SER A 11 3.09 2.67 23.56
N GLY A 12 3.59 1.45 23.31
CA GLY A 12 3.17 0.25 24.03
C GLY A 12 1.83 -0.34 23.61
N VAL A 13 1.26 0.09 22.48
CA VAL A 13 0.04 -0.50 21.91
C VAL A 13 0.33 -1.87 21.27
N ILE A 14 1.51 -2.01 20.65
CA ILE A 14 2.01 -3.28 20.12
C ILE A 14 3.27 -3.64 20.89
N GLN A 15 3.16 -4.65 21.76
CA GLN A 15 4.27 -5.17 22.58
C GLN A 15 4.61 -6.61 22.25
N THR A 16 3.66 -7.37 21.73
CA THR A 16 3.78 -8.79 21.44
C THR A 16 3.40 -9.12 19.99
N ASP A 17 3.79 -10.31 19.53
CA ASP A 17 3.36 -10.85 18.24
C ASP A 17 1.83 -11.03 18.16
N ALA A 18 1.18 -11.31 19.28
CA ALA A 18 -0.27 -11.39 19.36
C ALA A 18 -0.93 -10.01 19.14
N ASP A 19 -0.39 -8.92 19.74
CA ASP A 19 -0.90 -7.57 19.53
C ASP A 19 -0.78 -7.18 18.05
N LEU A 20 0.37 -7.47 17.43
CA LEU A 20 0.62 -7.21 16.02
C LEU A 20 -0.36 -8.01 15.13
N TYR A 21 -0.57 -9.29 15.43
CA TYR A 21 -1.52 -10.13 14.70
C TYR A 21 -2.93 -9.54 14.72
N TYR A 22 -3.45 -9.20 15.90
CA TYR A 22 -4.80 -8.64 16.02
C TYR A 22 -4.94 -7.27 15.38
N TRP A 23 -3.90 -6.43 15.47
CA TRP A 23 -3.90 -5.12 14.84
C TRP A 23 -3.96 -5.26 13.30
N LEU A 24 -3.05 -6.05 12.69
CA LEU A 24 -3.02 -6.28 11.23
C LEU A 24 -4.33 -6.90 10.72
N LYS A 25 -4.87 -7.88 11.45
CA LYS A 25 -6.16 -8.50 11.09
C LYS A 25 -7.29 -7.46 11.06
N ARG A 26 -7.32 -6.56 12.03
CA ARG A 26 -8.34 -5.50 12.08
C ARG A 26 -8.15 -4.49 10.95
N GLU A 27 -6.93 -4.09 10.67
CA GLU A 27 -6.62 -3.16 9.57
C GLU A 27 -6.98 -3.74 8.20
N MET A 28 -6.72 -5.03 7.94
CA MET A 28 -7.14 -5.68 6.70
C MET A 28 -8.67 -5.69 6.52
N ARG A 29 -9.43 -5.68 7.61
CA ARG A 29 -10.89 -5.73 7.55
C ARG A 29 -11.54 -4.35 7.50
N PHE A 30 -11.03 -3.39 8.27
CA PHE A 30 -11.67 -2.10 8.51
C PHE A 30 -10.76 -0.90 8.22
N GLY A 31 -9.48 -1.13 8.01
CA GLY A 31 -8.49 -0.11 7.77
C GLY A 31 -8.37 0.28 6.30
N PHE A 32 -7.51 1.24 6.05
CA PHE A 32 -7.30 1.80 4.71
C PHE A 32 -6.77 0.79 3.69
N ILE A 33 -6.01 -0.20 4.14
CA ILE A 33 -5.48 -1.26 3.27
C ILE A 33 -6.57 -1.99 2.48
N SER A 34 -7.77 -2.14 3.05
CA SER A 34 -8.89 -2.78 2.35
C SER A 34 -9.33 -1.98 1.11
N ASN A 35 -9.26 -0.64 1.16
CA ASN A 35 -9.53 0.22 0.02
C ASN A 35 -8.36 0.22 -0.97
N GLU A 36 -7.12 0.29 -0.47
CA GLU A 36 -5.93 0.24 -1.35
C GLU A 36 -5.84 -1.03 -2.16
N THR A 37 -6.14 -2.19 -1.54
CA THR A 37 -6.19 -3.47 -2.24
C THR A 37 -7.22 -3.43 -3.37
N THR A 38 -8.41 -2.86 -3.12
CA THR A 38 -9.43 -2.68 -4.14
C THR A 38 -8.96 -1.73 -5.25
N ILE A 39 -8.27 -0.63 -4.90
CA ILE A 39 -7.77 0.32 -5.89
C ILE A 39 -6.60 -0.24 -6.70
N ALA A 40 -5.76 -1.09 -6.12
CA ALA A 40 -4.76 -1.84 -6.89
C ALA A 40 -5.42 -2.72 -7.95
N LEU A 41 -6.55 -3.36 -7.62
CA LEU A 41 -7.36 -4.09 -8.60
C LEU A 41 -7.96 -3.17 -9.67
N ARG A 42 -8.48 -1.99 -9.30
CA ARG A 42 -9.01 -1.02 -10.29
C ARG A 42 -7.92 -0.53 -11.24
N ALA A 43 -6.71 -0.28 -10.73
CA ALA A 43 -5.57 0.08 -11.56
C ALA A 43 -5.16 -1.05 -12.51
N HIS A 44 -5.14 -2.30 -12.03
CA HIS A 44 -4.91 -3.48 -12.86
C HIS A 44 -5.95 -3.59 -13.98
N GLN A 45 -7.24 -3.50 -13.66
CA GLN A 45 -8.33 -3.58 -14.63
C GLN A 45 -8.30 -2.43 -15.64
N ALA A 46 -7.99 -1.21 -15.20
CA ALA A 46 -7.86 -0.05 -16.05
C ALA A 46 -6.68 -0.20 -17.03
N MET A 47 -5.56 -0.74 -16.55
CA MET A 47 -4.38 -0.99 -17.37
C MET A 47 -4.68 -2.02 -18.46
N LEU A 48 -5.32 -3.15 -18.14
CA LEU A 48 -5.75 -4.15 -19.14
C LEU A 48 -6.66 -3.58 -20.22
N LYS A 49 -7.44 -2.54 -19.88
CA LYS A 49 -8.35 -1.85 -20.84
C LYS A 49 -7.72 -0.63 -21.52
N ASN A 50 -6.46 -0.31 -21.18
CA ASN A 50 -5.79 0.93 -21.56
C ASN A 50 -6.61 2.20 -21.19
N ASP A 51 -7.32 2.15 -20.05
CA ASP A 51 -8.14 3.26 -19.55
C ASP A 51 -7.30 4.18 -18.65
N LEU A 52 -6.63 5.13 -19.30
CA LEU A 52 -5.75 6.08 -18.64
C LEU A 52 -6.54 7.10 -17.79
N VAL A 53 -7.81 7.35 -18.14
CA VAL A 53 -8.68 8.25 -17.37
C VAL A 53 -9.01 7.64 -16.01
N ALA A 54 -9.36 6.35 -15.98
CA ALA A 54 -9.60 5.63 -14.74
C ALA A 54 -8.33 5.54 -13.88
N LEU A 55 -7.15 5.31 -14.47
CA LEU A 55 -5.89 5.33 -13.73
C LEU A 55 -5.63 6.67 -13.04
N LYS A 56 -5.81 7.78 -13.75
CA LYS A 56 -5.66 9.13 -13.20
C LYS A 56 -6.68 9.39 -12.09
N TYR A 57 -7.93 9.01 -12.29
CA TYR A 57 -9.00 9.16 -11.30
C TYR A 57 -8.64 8.46 -9.99
N TRP A 58 -8.28 7.17 -10.04
CA TRP A 58 -7.97 6.39 -8.85
C TRP A 58 -6.70 6.85 -8.15
N ASN A 59 -5.70 7.31 -8.91
CA ASN A 59 -4.49 7.90 -8.31
C ASN A 59 -4.81 9.19 -7.54
N SER A 60 -5.63 10.06 -8.12
CA SER A 60 -6.05 11.30 -7.46
C SER A 60 -6.93 11.02 -6.24
N TRP A 61 -7.84 10.06 -6.35
CA TRP A 61 -8.70 9.62 -5.24
C TRP A 61 -7.86 9.13 -4.05
N LEU A 62 -6.89 8.22 -4.28
CA LEU A 62 -5.99 7.75 -3.24
C LEU A 62 -5.19 8.89 -2.60
N SER A 63 -4.66 9.80 -3.42
CA SER A 63 -3.88 10.93 -2.90
C SER A 63 -4.71 11.87 -2.03
N ALA A 64 -5.99 12.08 -2.39
CA ALA A 64 -6.92 12.93 -1.64
C ALA A 64 -7.40 12.30 -0.33
N THR A 65 -7.46 10.97 -0.26
CA THR A 65 -7.94 10.25 0.93
C THR A 65 -6.85 9.97 1.97
N ARG A 66 -5.58 10.25 1.66
CA ARG A 66 -4.49 10.13 2.63
C ARG A 66 -4.51 11.27 3.64
N GLU A 67 -4.71 10.96 4.91
CA GLU A 67 -4.88 11.94 5.99
C GLU A 67 -3.57 12.63 6.38
N THR A 68 -2.44 11.90 6.30
CA THR A 68 -1.12 12.44 6.64
C THR A 68 -0.26 12.64 5.40
N GLU A 69 0.55 13.69 5.42
CA GLU A 69 1.51 13.96 4.34
C GLU A 69 2.57 12.86 4.26
N GLU A 70 3.02 12.36 5.40
CA GLU A 70 4.02 11.30 5.49
C GLU A 70 3.58 10.03 4.74
N VAL A 71 2.38 9.52 5.00
CA VAL A 71 1.85 8.31 4.33
C VAL A 71 1.62 8.56 2.84
N ARG A 72 1.17 9.76 2.47
CA ARG A 72 0.99 10.13 1.05
C ARG A 72 2.32 10.16 0.31
N LEU A 73 3.34 10.83 0.86
CA LEU A 73 4.66 10.92 0.26
C LEU A 73 5.34 9.55 0.18
N ALA A 74 5.20 8.72 1.22
CA ALA A 74 5.70 7.35 1.23
C ALA A 74 5.09 6.51 0.12
N SER A 75 3.75 6.57 -0.06
CA SER A 75 3.06 5.86 -1.14
C SER A 75 3.55 6.30 -2.52
N TRP A 76 3.74 7.61 -2.74
CA TRP A 76 4.28 8.14 -4.00
C TRP A 76 5.72 7.71 -4.25
N GLN A 77 6.57 7.72 -3.23
CA GLN A 77 7.97 7.29 -3.34
C GLN A 77 8.07 5.81 -3.68
N MET A 78 7.28 4.96 -3.04
CA MET A 78 7.21 3.53 -3.32
C MET A 78 6.68 3.27 -4.74
N GLY A 79 5.60 3.94 -5.13
CA GLY A 79 5.03 3.82 -6.47
C GLY A 79 6.01 4.22 -7.56
N GLN A 80 6.68 5.37 -7.41
CA GLN A 80 7.71 5.80 -8.35
C GLN A 80 8.89 4.82 -8.43
N SER A 81 9.30 4.26 -7.28
CA SER A 81 10.41 3.30 -7.24
C SER A 81 10.06 2.03 -7.99
N LEU A 82 8.82 1.52 -7.81
CA LEU A 82 8.33 0.36 -8.53
C LEU A 82 8.24 0.62 -10.04
N MET A 83 7.71 1.79 -10.43
CA MET A 83 7.60 2.17 -11.84
C MET A 83 8.96 2.31 -12.53
N ARG A 84 9.95 2.89 -11.84
CA ARG A 84 11.33 2.98 -12.36
C ARG A 84 11.97 1.61 -12.50
N LEU A 85 11.80 0.75 -11.50
CA LEU A 85 12.31 -0.63 -11.56
C LEU A 85 11.72 -1.37 -12.75
N TRP A 86 10.39 -1.29 -12.91
CA TRP A 86 9.70 -1.91 -14.03
C TRP A 86 10.25 -1.40 -15.37
N ALA A 87 10.39 -0.09 -15.55
CA ALA A 87 10.93 0.49 -16.77
C ALA A 87 12.37 0.05 -17.09
N GLN A 88 13.15 -0.37 -16.09
CA GLN A 88 14.51 -0.91 -16.30
C GLN A 88 14.52 -2.40 -16.63
N LEU A 89 13.48 -3.14 -16.22
CA LEU A 89 13.37 -4.59 -16.47
C LEU A 89 12.67 -4.91 -17.78
N ASP A 90 11.89 -3.98 -18.33
CA ASP A 90 11.14 -4.16 -19.58
C ASP A 90 12.00 -3.87 -20.80
N ASP A 91 12.80 -4.87 -21.22
CA ASP A 91 13.68 -4.78 -22.41
C ASP A 91 12.89 -4.58 -23.72
N GLN A 92 11.60 -4.84 -23.74
CA GLN A 92 10.79 -4.83 -24.97
C GLN A 92 10.15 -3.49 -25.29
N GLN A 93 10.37 -2.45 -24.46
CA GLN A 93 9.73 -1.12 -24.63
C GLN A 93 8.20 -1.22 -24.89
N LEU A 94 7.56 -2.29 -24.40
CA LEU A 94 6.09 -2.48 -24.48
C LEU A 94 5.36 -1.37 -23.71
N TRP A 95 6.12 -0.63 -22.93
CA TRP A 95 5.68 0.55 -22.25
C TRP A 95 5.55 1.70 -23.23
N GLN A 96 4.32 2.07 -23.51
CA GLN A 96 4.03 3.43 -23.96
C GLN A 96 4.31 4.38 -22.78
N SER A 97 5.54 4.37 -22.29
CA SER A 97 6.02 5.07 -21.10
C SER A 97 5.70 6.57 -21.12
N GLN A 98 5.61 7.18 -22.30
CA GLN A 98 5.24 8.58 -22.46
C GLN A 98 3.81 8.87 -21.98
N SER A 99 2.84 8.02 -22.29
CA SER A 99 1.44 8.25 -21.92
C SER A 99 1.22 8.09 -20.41
N ILE A 100 1.86 7.10 -19.78
CA ILE A 100 1.72 6.87 -18.34
C ILE A 100 2.49 7.93 -17.55
N ASN A 101 3.69 8.30 -17.97
CA ASN A 101 4.45 9.39 -17.35
C ASN A 101 3.76 10.76 -17.46
N GLN A 102 2.95 10.99 -18.50
CA GLN A 102 2.12 12.21 -18.61
C GLN A 102 0.94 12.21 -17.64
N ILE A 103 0.42 11.03 -17.29
CA ILE A 103 -0.77 10.89 -16.45
C ILE A 103 -0.41 10.72 -14.98
N LEU A 104 0.70 10.06 -14.71
CA LEU A 104 1.26 9.81 -13.38
C LEU A 104 2.65 10.43 -13.28
N PRO A 105 2.75 11.75 -13.31
CA PRO A 105 4.04 12.43 -13.33
C PRO A 105 4.86 12.13 -12.09
N THR A 106 6.18 12.21 -12.23
CA THR A 106 7.09 12.06 -11.10
C THR A 106 6.93 13.25 -10.14
N ALA A 107 7.02 13.01 -8.82
CA ALA A 107 6.82 14.03 -7.78
C ALA A 107 7.74 15.27 -7.93
N LYS A 108 8.80 15.19 -8.77
CA LYS A 108 9.70 16.31 -9.06
C LYS A 108 9.24 17.21 -10.20
N GLU A 109 8.31 16.74 -11.03
CA GLU A 109 7.95 17.42 -12.28
C GLU A 109 6.63 18.20 -12.19
N ASN A 110 5.92 18.10 -11.08
CA ASN A 110 4.63 18.76 -10.90
C ASN A 110 4.69 19.88 -9.88
N ALA A 111 4.35 21.09 -10.34
CA ALA A 111 4.00 22.20 -9.46
C ALA A 111 2.77 21.89 -8.57
N GLU A 112 1.99 20.85 -8.90
CA GLU A 112 0.79 20.39 -8.17
C GLU A 112 1.04 19.21 -7.25
N GLY A 113 2.27 18.67 -7.16
CA GLY A 113 2.70 17.71 -6.15
C GLY A 113 1.99 16.36 -6.16
N GLN A 114 1.51 15.87 -7.31
CA GLN A 114 0.88 14.56 -7.40
C GLN A 114 1.87 13.49 -7.89
N GLY A 115 2.21 12.51 -7.03
CA GLY A 115 2.99 11.34 -7.41
C GLY A 115 2.11 10.12 -7.76
N CYS A 116 2.75 9.05 -8.25
CA CYS A 116 2.08 7.77 -8.46
C CYS A 116 1.98 7.01 -7.13
N ASN A 117 0.79 6.71 -6.66
CA ASN A 117 0.57 5.89 -5.47
C ASN A 117 1.02 4.44 -5.69
N TYR A 118 1.51 3.80 -4.62
CA TYR A 118 2.02 2.43 -4.70
C TYR A 118 0.99 1.42 -5.20
N ALA A 119 -0.26 1.51 -4.74
CA ALA A 119 -1.34 0.63 -5.20
C ALA A 119 -1.59 0.76 -6.71
N ILE A 120 -1.52 1.98 -7.26
CA ILE A 120 -1.65 2.23 -8.70
C ILE A 120 -0.48 1.62 -9.46
N ALA A 121 0.75 1.88 -9.03
CA ALA A 121 1.94 1.31 -9.65
C ALA A 121 1.93 -0.22 -9.62
N PHE A 122 1.52 -0.80 -8.48
CA PHE A 122 1.43 -2.25 -8.32
C PHE A 122 0.41 -2.88 -9.29
N GLY A 123 -0.79 -2.30 -9.37
CA GLY A 123 -1.83 -2.77 -10.31
C GLY A 123 -1.39 -2.68 -11.77
N ILE A 124 -0.72 -1.58 -12.16
CA ILE A 124 -0.17 -1.40 -13.50
C ILE A 124 0.88 -2.49 -13.81
N VAL A 125 1.85 -2.67 -12.92
CA VAL A 125 2.93 -3.66 -13.13
C VAL A 125 2.37 -5.07 -13.16
N ALA A 126 1.44 -5.42 -12.28
CA ALA A 126 0.79 -6.72 -12.26
C ALA A 126 0.05 -7.02 -13.57
N ALA A 127 -0.66 -6.04 -14.13
CA ALA A 127 -1.35 -6.19 -15.43
C ALA A 127 -0.36 -6.43 -16.56
N ASN A 128 0.78 -5.72 -16.59
CA ASN A 128 1.81 -5.91 -17.62
C ASN A 128 2.57 -7.24 -17.48
N LEU A 129 2.64 -7.78 -16.25
CA LEU A 129 3.17 -9.13 -15.99
C LEU A 129 2.14 -10.24 -16.21
N GLU A 130 0.95 -9.91 -16.73
CA GLU A 130 -0.15 -10.86 -16.96
C GLU A 130 -0.57 -11.61 -15.67
N ILE A 131 -0.34 -11.01 -14.49
CA ILE A 131 -0.81 -11.54 -13.21
C ILE A 131 -2.33 -11.34 -13.17
N ASP A 132 -3.08 -12.38 -12.84
CA ASP A 132 -4.53 -12.29 -12.75
C ASP A 132 -5.01 -11.43 -11.55
N ALA A 133 -6.30 -11.11 -11.55
CA ALA A 133 -6.90 -10.20 -10.57
C ALA A 133 -6.74 -10.71 -9.12
N ILE A 134 -7.01 -11.99 -8.86
CA ILE A 134 -6.91 -12.53 -7.49
C ILE A 134 -5.47 -12.55 -6.99
N ASN A 135 -4.51 -12.95 -7.82
CA ASN A 135 -3.10 -12.95 -7.46
C ASN A 135 -2.54 -11.53 -7.31
N THR A 136 -3.08 -10.55 -8.06
CA THR A 136 -2.74 -9.13 -7.88
C THR A 136 -3.14 -8.64 -6.49
N VAL A 137 -4.39 -8.85 -6.06
CA VAL A 137 -4.84 -8.39 -4.74
C VAL A 137 -4.20 -9.18 -3.59
N LEU A 138 -3.97 -10.48 -3.77
CA LEU A 138 -3.22 -11.32 -2.81
C LEU A 138 -1.79 -10.81 -2.62
N GLY A 139 -1.08 -10.58 -3.72
CA GLY A 139 0.29 -10.08 -3.71
C GLY A 139 0.40 -8.71 -3.05
N TYR A 140 -0.54 -7.81 -3.34
CA TYR A 140 -0.60 -6.49 -2.72
C TYR A 140 -0.81 -6.58 -1.20
N THR A 141 -1.84 -7.30 -0.76
CA THR A 141 -2.17 -7.45 0.67
C THR A 141 -1.04 -8.16 1.43
N HIS A 142 -0.47 -9.22 0.87
CA HIS A 142 0.64 -9.94 1.46
C HIS A 142 1.90 -9.06 1.58
N SER A 143 2.21 -8.27 0.55
CA SER A 143 3.33 -7.33 0.57
C SER A 143 3.17 -6.29 1.68
N TRP A 144 1.97 -5.73 1.85
CA TRP A 144 1.66 -4.80 2.93
C TRP A 144 1.87 -5.43 4.31
N VAL A 145 1.28 -6.62 4.55
CA VAL A 145 1.46 -7.36 5.82
C VAL A 145 2.93 -7.60 6.11
N SER A 146 3.69 -8.09 5.12
CA SER A 146 5.11 -8.42 5.26
C SER A 146 5.95 -7.18 5.58
N ASN A 147 5.65 -6.04 4.97
CA ASN A 147 6.32 -4.78 5.24
C ASN A 147 6.10 -4.31 6.68
N LEU A 148 4.85 -4.33 7.17
CA LEU A 148 4.53 -3.89 8.53
C LEU A 148 5.05 -4.85 9.60
N VAL A 149 5.02 -6.18 9.35
CA VAL A 149 5.68 -7.15 10.23
C VAL A 149 7.18 -6.89 10.31
N SER A 150 7.82 -6.61 9.17
CA SER A 150 9.25 -6.27 9.15
C SER A 150 9.56 -4.98 9.92
N ALA A 151 8.68 -3.98 9.86
CA ALA A 151 8.81 -2.75 10.65
C ALA A 151 8.65 -3.04 12.15
N ALA A 152 7.63 -3.81 12.54
CA ALA A 152 7.38 -4.17 13.93
C ALA A 152 8.54 -4.97 14.56
N VAL A 153 9.08 -5.96 13.84
CA VAL A 153 10.22 -6.77 14.30
C VAL A 153 11.46 -5.93 14.58
N ARG A 154 11.64 -4.79 13.91
CA ARG A 154 12.74 -3.85 14.17
C ARG A 154 12.47 -2.94 15.38
N SER A 155 11.20 -2.74 15.71
CA SER A 155 10.77 -1.80 16.76
C SER A 155 10.52 -2.50 18.11
N VAL A 156 10.20 -3.81 18.10
CA VAL A 156 9.88 -4.60 19.31
C VAL A 156 10.72 -5.89 19.33
N PRO A 157 11.24 -6.33 20.51
CA PRO A 157 12.17 -7.45 20.59
C PRO A 157 11.51 -8.84 20.56
N PHE A 158 10.53 -9.10 19.69
CA PHE A 158 9.96 -10.46 19.57
C PHE A 158 10.61 -11.32 18.45
N GLY A 159 11.56 -10.78 17.70
CA GLY A 159 12.41 -11.52 16.77
C GLY A 159 11.79 -11.94 15.45
N GLN A 160 12.64 -12.31 14.49
CA GLN A 160 12.25 -12.63 13.10
C GLN A 160 11.30 -13.82 13.00
N THR A 161 11.54 -14.88 13.78
CA THR A 161 10.71 -16.10 13.75
C THR A 161 9.28 -15.80 14.17
N ALA A 162 9.08 -15.00 15.21
CA ALA A 162 7.74 -14.58 15.64
C ALA A 162 7.05 -13.72 14.57
N GLY A 163 7.78 -12.84 13.91
CA GLY A 163 7.25 -12.08 12.76
C GLY A 163 6.77 -13.01 11.64
N GLN A 164 7.55 -14.03 11.26
CA GLN A 164 7.13 -15.00 10.25
C GLN A 164 5.92 -15.83 10.69
N GLN A 165 5.82 -16.16 11.98
CA GLN A 165 4.63 -16.83 12.54
C GLN A 165 3.37 -15.95 12.45
N VAL A 166 3.50 -14.64 12.64
CA VAL A 166 2.37 -13.70 12.44
C VAL A 166 1.90 -13.73 10.99
N ILE A 167 2.81 -13.62 10.02
CA ILE A 167 2.46 -13.70 8.59
C ILE A 167 1.76 -15.03 8.27
N TYR A 168 2.32 -16.15 8.74
CA TYR A 168 1.74 -17.48 8.52
C TYR A 168 0.31 -17.59 9.08
N ARG A 169 0.08 -17.08 10.29
CA ARG A 169 -1.26 -17.08 10.93
C ARG A 169 -2.26 -16.20 10.19
N LEU A 170 -1.81 -15.12 9.53
CA LEU A 170 -2.65 -14.21 8.77
C LEU A 170 -3.01 -14.69 7.36
N ASN A 171 -2.48 -15.83 6.88
CA ASN A 171 -2.73 -16.30 5.51
C ASN A 171 -4.24 -16.40 5.16
N ALA A 172 -5.05 -16.92 6.07
CA ALA A 172 -6.50 -17.01 5.86
C ALA A 172 -7.18 -15.63 5.80
N ASP A 173 -6.73 -14.70 6.64
CA ASP A 173 -7.24 -13.32 6.70
C ASP A 173 -6.82 -12.53 5.45
N ILE A 174 -5.59 -12.74 4.95
CA ILE A 174 -5.08 -12.17 3.70
C ILE A 174 -5.94 -12.65 2.53
N LEU A 175 -6.19 -13.95 2.44
CA LEU A 175 -7.04 -14.52 1.39
C LEU A 175 -8.46 -13.96 1.44
N GLN A 176 -9.06 -13.90 2.63
CA GLN A 176 -10.40 -13.36 2.81
C GLN A 176 -10.48 -11.87 2.42
N SER A 177 -9.53 -11.05 2.87
CA SER A 177 -9.46 -9.63 2.52
C SER A 177 -9.33 -9.43 1.00
N SER A 178 -8.50 -10.25 0.35
CA SER A 178 -8.30 -10.21 -1.09
C SER A 178 -9.57 -10.61 -1.88
N GLN A 179 -10.30 -11.60 -1.41
CA GLN A 179 -11.59 -11.98 -2.01
C GLN A 179 -12.63 -10.87 -1.88
N LEU A 180 -12.72 -10.24 -0.71
CA LEU A 180 -13.61 -9.09 -0.50
C LEU A 180 -13.27 -7.91 -1.43
N ALA A 181 -11.98 -7.70 -1.73
CA ALA A 181 -11.56 -6.64 -2.65
C ALA A 181 -12.00 -6.89 -4.09
N LEU A 182 -12.14 -8.16 -4.52
CA LEU A 182 -12.65 -8.50 -5.86
C LEU A 182 -14.11 -8.10 -6.05
N ASP A 183 -14.93 -8.27 -5.02
CA ASP A 183 -16.38 -8.09 -5.08
C ASP A 183 -16.81 -6.67 -4.67
N ARG A 184 -15.91 -5.88 -4.07
CA ARG A 184 -16.23 -4.55 -3.54
C ARG A 184 -16.61 -3.58 -4.65
N LEU A 185 -17.74 -2.90 -4.45
CA LEU A 185 -18.20 -1.82 -5.34
C LEU A 185 -17.47 -0.49 -5.04
N ASP A 186 -17.37 0.37 -6.04
CA ASP A 186 -16.73 1.68 -5.88
C ASP A 186 -17.48 2.57 -4.88
N SER A 187 -18.80 2.39 -4.75
CA SER A 187 -19.65 3.09 -3.77
C SER A 187 -19.43 2.61 -2.32
N GLU A 188 -18.72 1.51 -2.12
CA GLU A 188 -18.40 0.92 -0.82
C GLU A 188 -16.98 1.28 -0.34
N LEU A 189 -16.26 2.10 -1.11
CA LEU A 189 -14.94 2.59 -0.73
C LEU A 189 -15.10 3.68 0.34
N GLU A 190 -15.40 3.25 1.55
CA GLU A 190 -15.51 4.09 2.73
C GLU A 190 -14.27 3.95 3.59
N TRP A 191 -13.93 5.02 4.31
CA TRP A 191 -12.75 5.09 5.15
C TRP A 191 -13.13 5.36 6.61
N CYS A 192 -12.64 4.54 7.53
CA CYS A 192 -12.78 4.77 8.96
C CYS A 192 -11.58 4.17 9.74
N GLY A 193 -10.36 4.57 9.39
CA GLY A 193 -9.12 4.06 9.99
C GLY A 193 -8.52 4.94 11.07
N TRP A 194 -9.32 5.53 11.97
CA TRP A 194 -8.85 6.48 13.00
C TRP A 194 -7.61 6.03 13.77
N GLY A 195 -7.48 4.72 14.06
CA GLY A 195 -6.34 4.18 14.80
C GLY A 195 -5.02 4.31 14.04
N ALA A 196 -5.01 3.92 12.77
CA ALA A 196 -3.84 4.04 11.91
C ALA A 196 -3.51 5.50 11.59
N SER A 197 -4.53 6.33 11.33
CA SER A 197 -4.36 7.76 11.05
C SER A 197 -3.77 8.52 12.23
N LEU A 198 -4.27 8.27 13.44
CA LEU A 198 -3.71 8.86 14.67
C LEU A 198 -2.30 8.37 14.95
N ALA A 199 -2.01 7.08 14.70
CA ALA A 199 -0.66 6.54 14.85
C ALA A 199 0.32 7.19 13.85
N SER A 200 -0.10 7.38 12.60
CA SER A 200 0.69 8.06 11.59
C SER A 200 0.92 9.54 11.93
N ALA A 201 -0.13 10.27 12.33
CA ALA A 201 -0.01 11.68 12.72
C ALA A 201 0.93 11.87 13.93
N ASN A 202 0.85 10.98 14.91
CA ASN A 202 1.77 11.00 16.05
C ASN A 202 3.21 10.61 15.67
N HIS A 203 3.38 9.73 14.69
CA HIS A 203 4.69 9.36 14.17
C HIS A 203 5.39 10.57 13.51
N GLU A 204 4.65 11.43 12.81
CA GLU A 204 5.21 12.66 12.21
C GLU A 204 5.87 13.60 13.23
N THR A 205 5.43 13.58 14.47
CA THR A 205 5.95 14.42 15.55
C THR A 205 6.92 13.70 16.51
N GLN A 206 7.19 12.41 16.28
CA GLN A 206 8.03 11.58 17.14
C GLN A 206 9.50 12.05 17.09
N TYR A 207 10.13 12.26 18.25
CA TYR A 207 11.50 12.78 18.37
C TYR A 207 12.56 11.85 17.81
N SER A 208 12.42 10.54 17.99
CA SER A 208 13.35 9.51 17.48
C SER A 208 12.60 8.55 16.57
N ARG A 209 13.04 8.43 15.31
CA ARG A 209 12.43 7.58 14.30
C ARG A 209 13.46 6.68 13.64
N LEU A 210 13.16 5.37 13.54
CA LEU A 210 13.93 4.41 12.75
C LEU A 210 13.60 4.53 11.26
N PHE A 211 12.34 4.83 10.97
CA PHE A 211 11.86 5.03 9.61
C PHE A 211 11.58 6.51 9.38
N ARG A 212 12.21 7.07 8.37
CA ARG A 212 11.86 8.38 7.80
C ARG A 212 10.98 8.10 6.59
N SER A 213 9.73 7.88 6.85
CA SER A 213 8.73 7.66 5.77
C SER A 213 8.59 8.92 4.98
#